data_7488037b96b92c63eeb8568aa9e90f60
#
_entry.id   7488037b96b92c63eeb8568aa9e90f60
#
_cell.length_a   1.000
_cell.length_b   1.000
_cell.length_c   1.000
_cell.angle_alpha   90.00
_cell.angle_beta   90.00
_cell.angle_gamma   90.00
#
_symmetry.space_group_name_H-M   'P 1'
#
loop_
_entity.id
_entity.type
_entity.pdbx_description
1 polymer ?
#
loop_
_entity_poly.entity_id
_entity_poly.type
_entity_poly.pdbx_seq_one_letter_code
_entity_poly.pdbx_strand_id
1 'polypeptide(L)'
;MSKVKIEAFLSIPTCSGGINLTKLLKEIEQEYGDKVEIVTHKGRNELFEKYGLTANPAVVVGELVRIMGVCPSKESLVSALREAGLE
;
A
#
# COMPACT_ATOMS: atom_id res chain seq x y z
N MET A 1 -4.42 -12.35 -16.73
CA MET A 1 -4.05 -10.95 -16.48
C MET A 1 -3.45 -10.81 -15.10
N SER A 2 -2.40 -10.04 -14.99
CA SER A 2 -1.71 -9.89 -13.72
C SER A 2 -2.41 -8.89 -12.81
N LYS A 3 -2.41 -9.17 -11.53
CA LYS A 3 -2.90 -8.26 -10.52
C LYS A 3 -1.81 -7.25 -10.19
N VAL A 4 -2.22 -6.04 -9.81
CA VAL A 4 -1.28 -5.07 -9.27
C VAL A 4 -1.16 -5.36 -7.77
N LYS A 5 0.06 -5.59 -7.31
CA LYS A 5 0.31 -5.90 -5.90
C LYS A 5 0.51 -4.62 -5.10
N ILE A 6 -0.20 -4.53 -3.99
CA ILE A 6 -0.05 -3.44 -3.03
C ILE A 6 0.46 -4.04 -1.74
N GLU A 7 1.63 -3.60 -1.28
CA GLU A 7 2.16 -4.02 0.00
C GLU A 7 2.10 -2.84 0.97
N ALA A 8 1.40 -3.02 2.07
CA ALA A 8 1.25 -1.99 3.09
C ALA A 8 2.07 -2.38 4.32
N PHE A 9 2.82 -1.43 4.86
CA PHE A 9 3.67 -1.65 6.03
C PHE A 9 3.18 -0.74 7.16
N LEU A 10 2.71 -1.36 8.23
CA LEU A 10 2.11 -0.67 9.38
C LEU A 10 2.98 -0.82 10.62
N SER A 11 2.99 0.21 11.45
CA SER A 11 3.70 0.14 12.73
C SER A 11 2.90 -0.68 13.75
N ILE A 12 3.57 -1.15 14.79
CA ILE A 12 2.95 -1.82 15.93
C ILE A 12 3.35 -1.03 17.18
N PRO A 13 2.39 -0.44 17.93
CA PRO A 13 0.95 -0.37 17.66
C PRO A 13 0.64 0.49 16.43
N THR A 14 -0.49 0.20 15.80
CA THR A 14 -0.89 0.92 14.58
C THR A 14 -1.25 2.37 14.89
N CYS A 15 -0.62 3.30 14.20
CA CYS A 15 -0.92 4.72 14.35
C CYS A 15 -2.18 5.10 13.57
N SER A 16 -2.65 6.34 13.76
CA SER A 16 -3.85 6.82 13.06
C SER A 16 -3.69 6.78 11.54
N GLY A 17 -2.50 7.10 11.03
CA GLY A 17 -2.22 7.00 9.60
C GLY A 17 -2.34 5.57 9.09
N GLY A 18 -1.88 4.60 9.88
CA GLY A 18 -2.01 3.19 9.53
C GLY A 18 -3.45 2.72 9.53
N ILE A 19 -4.25 3.19 10.48
CA ILE A 19 -5.67 2.86 10.53
C ILE A 19 -6.39 3.40 9.29
N ASN A 20 -6.11 4.64 8.92
CA ASN A 20 -6.69 5.26 7.73
C ASN A 20 -6.27 4.54 6.46
N LEU A 21 -5.01 4.14 6.38
CA LEU A 21 -4.50 3.37 5.26
C LEU A 21 -5.22 2.03 5.13
N THR A 22 -5.44 1.35 6.24
CA THR A 22 -6.17 0.07 6.24
C THR A 22 -7.58 0.24 5.68
N LYS A 23 -8.27 1.30 6.08
CA LYS A 23 -9.61 1.59 5.57
C LYS A 23 -9.58 1.87 4.06
N LEU A 24 -8.61 2.63 3.62
CA LEU A 24 -8.46 2.96 2.20
C LEU A 24 -8.18 1.71 1.37
N LEU A 25 -7.33 0.83 1.87
CA LEU A 25 -7.03 -0.42 1.17
C LEU A 25 -8.26 -1.32 1.05
N LYS A 26 -9.11 -1.35 2.07
CA LYS A 26 -10.37 -2.10 1.98
C LYS A 26 -11.29 -1.54 0.91
N GLU A 27 -11.37 -0.22 0.79
CA GLU A 27 -12.15 0.42 -0.26
C GLU A 27 -11.63 0.06 -1.65
N ILE A 28 -10.31 0.10 -1.82
CA ILE A 28 -9.67 -0.27 -3.08
C ILE A 28 -9.95 -1.73 -3.42
N GLU A 29 -9.85 -2.62 -2.44
CA GLU A 29 -10.15 -4.04 -2.66
C GLU A 29 -11.59 -4.26 -3.08
N GLN A 30 -12.53 -3.56 -2.46
CA GLN A 30 -13.94 -3.67 -2.83
C GLN A 30 -14.22 -3.12 -4.22
N GLU A 31 -13.53 -2.05 -4.59
CA GLU A 31 -13.75 -1.39 -5.87
C GLU A 31 -13.12 -2.14 -7.04
N TYR A 32 -11.93 -2.63 -6.85
CA TYR A 32 -11.15 -3.25 -7.93
C TYR A 32 -11.11 -4.78 -7.87
N GLY A 33 -11.47 -5.35 -6.72
CA GLY A 33 -11.61 -6.81 -6.59
C GLY A 33 -10.37 -7.57 -7.06
N ASP A 34 -10.56 -8.41 -8.06
CA ASP A 34 -9.51 -9.29 -8.56
C ASP A 34 -8.36 -8.57 -9.28
N LYS A 35 -8.50 -7.29 -9.52
CA LYS A 35 -7.46 -6.52 -10.22
C LYS A 35 -6.30 -6.13 -9.32
N VAL A 36 -6.48 -6.21 -8.00
CA VAL A 36 -5.44 -5.86 -7.04
C VAL A 36 -5.23 -6.99 -6.04
N GLU A 37 -4.00 -7.11 -5.56
CA GLU A 37 -3.66 -8.03 -4.49
C GLU A 37 -3.07 -7.19 -3.36
N ILE A 38 -3.68 -7.23 -2.19
CA ILE A 38 -3.25 -6.43 -1.05
C ILE A 38 -2.60 -7.32 0.00
N VAL A 39 -1.36 -6.99 0.35
CA VAL A 39 -0.61 -7.69 1.40
C VAL A 39 -0.28 -6.68 2.48
N THR A 40 -0.67 -6.98 3.71
CA THR A 40 -0.41 -6.09 4.85
C THR A 40 0.67 -6.69 5.73
N HIS A 41 1.70 -5.92 6.00
CA HIS A 41 2.79 -6.30 6.91
C HIS A 41 2.71 -5.44 8.16
N LYS A 42 2.72 -6.07 9.32
CA LYS A 42 2.69 -5.36 10.59
C LYS A 42 4.06 -5.43 11.23
N GLY A 43 4.58 -4.29 11.64
CA GLY A 43 5.91 -4.19 12.20
C GLY A 43 6.98 -4.22 11.13
N ARG A 44 8.23 -4.27 11.56
CA ARG A 44 9.38 -4.30 10.68
C ARG A 44 9.63 -5.70 10.15
N ASN A 45 9.98 -5.80 8.86
CA ASN A 45 10.41 -7.06 8.28
C ASN A 45 11.48 -6.79 7.20
N GLU A 46 11.99 -7.86 6.61
CA GLU A 46 13.04 -7.75 5.59
C GLU A 46 12.61 -6.95 4.37
N LEU A 47 11.34 -7.03 4.01
CA LEU A 47 10.82 -6.31 2.84
C LEU A 47 10.85 -4.80 3.06
N PHE A 48 10.68 -4.36 4.30
CA PHE A 48 10.78 -2.95 4.64
C PHE A 48 12.15 -2.39 4.23
N GLU A 49 13.20 -3.12 4.54
CA GLU A 49 14.55 -2.74 4.18
C GLU A 49 14.81 -2.94 2.69
N LYS A 50 14.31 -4.03 2.11
CA LYS A 50 14.46 -4.34 0.69
C LYS A 50 13.93 -3.20 -0.19
N TYR A 51 12.81 -2.61 0.18
CA TYR A 51 12.22 -1.51 -0.58
C TYR A 51 12.79 -0.15 -0.22
N GLY A 52 13.72 -0.10 0.73
CA GLY A 52 14.33 1.16 1.16
C GLY A 52 13.38 2.06 1.92
N LEU A 53 12.43 1.48 2.62
CA LEU A 53 11.44 2.24 3.36
C LEU A 53 12.04 2.78 4.66
N THR A 54 11.71 4.02 5.00
CA THR A 54 12.28 4.68 6.17
C THR A 54 11.24 5.16 7.18
N ALA A 55 9.97 5.08 6.85
CA ALA A 55 8.91 5.57 7.73
C ALA A 55 7.64 4.74 7.58
N ASN A 56 6.84 4.67 8.65
CA ASN A 56 5.52 4.06 8.66
C ASN A 56 4.46 5.16 8.77
N PRO A 57 3.26 4.97 8.23
CA PRO A 57 2.87 3.87 7.36
C PRO A 57 3.53 3.98 5.98
N ALA A 58 3.73 2.85 5.32
CA ALA A 58 4.33 2.84 3.99
C ALA A 58 3.52 1.95 3.06
N VAL A 59 3.49 2.30 1.79
CA VAL A 59 2.78 1.54 0.76
C VAL A 59 3.69 1.40 -0.44
N VAL A 60 3.82 0.18 -0.95
CA VAL A 60 4.54 -0.09 -2.19
C VAL A 60 3.53 -0.62 -3.20
N VAL A 61 3.39 0.06 -4.32
CA VAL A 61 2.43 -0.29 -5.36
C VAL A 61 3.19 -0.84 -6.57
N GLY A 62 2.96 -2.12 -6.85
CA GLY A 62 3.57 -2.78 -8.02
C GLY A 62 5.09 -2.76 -8.02
N GLU A 63 5.71 -2.59 -6.89
CA GLU A 63 7.16 -2.47 -6.72
C GLU A 63 7.76 -1.23 -7.41
N LEU A 64 6.93 -0.39 -8.01
CA LEU A 64 7.35 0.82 -8.73
C LEU A 64 7.15 2.10 -7.94
N VAL A 65 6.03 2.20 -7.23
CA VAL A 65 5.68 3.41 -6.50
C VAL A 65 5.76 3.15 -5.00
N ARG A 66 6.45 4.03 -4.29
CA ARG A 66 6.60 3.94 -2.83
C ARG A 66 6.07 5.21 -2.20
N ILE A 67 5.19 5.04 -1.23
CA ILE A 67 4.63 6.16 -0.47
C ILE A 67 4.97 5.90 1.00
N MET A 68 5.68 6.81 1.63
CA MET A 68 6.19 6.61 2.98
C MET A 68 5.81 7.76 3.91
N GLY A 69 5.56 7.41 5.17
CA GLY A 69 5.36 8.39 6.24
C GLY A 69 4.01 9.06 6.27
N VAL A 70 3.18 8.83 5.27
CA VAL A 70 1.84 9.44 5.20
C VAL A 70 0.85 8.45 4.61
N CYS A 71 -0.42 8.62 4.97
CA CYS A 71 -1.49 7.88 4.32
C CYS A 71 -1.84 8.60 3.02
N PRO A 72 -1.69 7.96 1.86
CA PRO A 72 -2.03 8.60 0.60
C PRO A 72 -3.54 8.83 0.49
N SER A 73 -3.93 9.80 -0.33
CA SER A 73 -5.34 9.96 -0.67
C SER A 73 -5.74 8.83 -1.61
N LYS A 74 -7.06 8.59 -1.71
CA LYS A 74 -7.57 7.58 -2.62
C LYS A 74 -7.14 7.89 -4.07
N GLU A 75 -7.19 9.15 -4.47
CA GLU A 75 -6.79 9.57 -5.80
C GLU A 75 -5.32 9.29 -6.09
N SER A 76 -4.46 9.59 -5.11
CA SER A 76 -3.03 9.33 -5.26
C SER A 76 -2.76 7.84 -5.39
N LEU A 77 -3.44 7.03 -4.59
CA LEU A 77 -3.27 5.58 -4.63
C LEU A 77 -3.77 5.01 -5.96
N VAL A 78 -4.91 5.47 -6.44
CA VAL A 78 -5.45 5.03 -7.74
C VAL A 78 -4.51 5.42 -8.88
N SER A 79 -3.94 6.62 -8.84
CA SER A 79 -2.94 7.04 -9.83
C SER A 79 -1.72 6.12 -9.83
N ALA A 80 -1.25 5.77 -8.64
CA ALA A 80 -0.12 4.85 -8.51
C ALA A 80 -0.46 3.46 -9.06
N LEU A 81 -1.68 2.99 -8.82
CA LEU A 81 -2.14 1.71 -9.36
C LEU A 81 -2.13 1.72 -10.89
N ARG A 82 -2.59 2.81 -11.49
CA ARG A 82 -2.60 2.94 -12.95
C ARG A 82 -1.18 2.97 -13.51
N GLU A 83 -0.26 3.64 -12.86
CA GLU A 83 1.13 3.66 -13.25
C GLU A 83 1.75 2.27 -13.16
N ALA A 84 1.30 1.46 -12.20
CA ALA A 84 1.79 0.10 -12.02
C ALA A 84 1.11 -0.91 -12.95
N GLY A 85 0.19 -0.47 -13.79
CA GLY A 85 -0.44 -1.33 -14.78
C GLY A 85 -1.91 -1.65 -14.59
N LEU A 86 -2.58 -1.00 -13.64
CA LEU A 86 -4.02 -1.21 -13.44
C LEU A 86 -4.80 -0.65 -14.62
N GLU A 87 -5.69 -1.43 -15.14
CA GLU A 87 -6.56 -1.03 -16.24
C GLU A 87 -7.94 -0.61 -15.74
#